data_44278f7dc492eb3b0f611317ea91d8d4
#
_entry.id   44278f7dc492eb3b0f611317ea91d8d4
#
_cell.length_a   1.000
_cell.length_b   1.000
_cell.length_c   1.000
_cell.angle_alpha   90.00
_cell.angle_beta   90.00
_cell.angle_gamma   90.00
#
_symmetry.space_group_name_H-M   'P 1'
#
loop_
_entity.id
_entity.type
_entity.pdbx_description
1 polymer ?
#
loop_
_entity_poly.entity_id
_entity_poly.type
_entity_poly.pdbx_seq_one_letter_code
_entity_poly.pdbx_strand_id
1 'polypeptide(L)'
;MTSKRFKKLPTKTTLLPSTEIEKLIPEVKKNCTTKFNESIDLNLQINNKQKKGEVNLRTVANLPSGTGKKIKVAVVCEDNKTKEAKDAGADLVGGDELVEKIKNGEMNFNKLISSISMMKKLSKLGKILGPKGLMPNPKLGSVTDNIKKAVTDAKSGQVEIKNDKDGNIGLSLGKKNFSDDKLIKNFNAIYEILEKEKGNHTIKGNLIKNAYLTSTMGVSYKIKLPKSI
;
A
#
# COMPACT_ATOMS: atom_id res chain seq x y z
N MET A 1 22.16 6.31 -18.71
CA MET A 1 23.25 6.99 -17.97
C MET A 1 22.80 7.29 -16.54
N THR A 2 23.57 6.89 -15.53
CA THR A 2 23.29 7.19 -14.12
C THR A 2 23.68 8.63 -13.78
N SER A 3 22.86 9.33 -12.99
CA SER A 3 23.13 10.72 -12.57
C SER A 3 24.39 10.84 -11.73
N LYS A 4 25.04 12.02 -11.74
CA LYS A 4 26.23 12.32 -10.90
C LYS A 4 25.96 12.06 -9.40
N ARG A 5 24.73 12.32 -8.93
CA ARG A 5 24.28 12.03 -7.56
C ARG A 5 24.30 10.52 -7.27
N PHE A 6 23.69 9.72 -8.15
CA PHE A 6 23.59 8.28 -7.96
C PHE A 6 24.97 7.59 -7.94
N LYS A 7 25.93 8.08 -8.75
CA LYS A 7 27.30 7.57 -8.75
C LYS A 7 28.05 7.75 -7.43
N LYS A 8 27.63 8.71 -6.60
CA LYS A 8 28.21 8.97 -5.26
C LYS A 8 27.59 8.08 -4.16
N LEU A 9 26.48 7.39 -4.45
CA LEU A 9 25.87 6.47 -3.50
C LEU A 9 26.64 5.15 -3.43
N PRO A 10 26.66 4.47 -2.28
CA PRO A 10 27.33 3.19 -2.14
C PRO A 10 26.61 2.13 -2.99
N THR A 11 27.15 1.85 -4.18
CA THR A 11 26.52 0.93 -5.14
C THR A 11 26.64 -0.55 -4.77
N LYS A 12 27.51 -0.91 -3.83
CA LYS A 12 27.75 -2.30 -3.40
C LYS A 12 26.83 -2.79 -2.28
N THR A 13 25.77 -2.04 -1.93
CA THR A 13 24.87 -2.37 -0.83
C THR A 13 24.04 -3.63 -1.07
N THR A 14 23.78 -3.98 -2.33
CA THR A 14 23.12 -5.25 -2.70
C THR A 14 23.98 -6.48 -2.42
N LEU A 15 25.29 -6.30 -2.24
CA LEU A 15 26.25 -7.35 -1.89
C LEU A 15 26.50 -7.46 -0.38
N LEU A 16 25.97 -6.53 0.42
CA LEU A 16 26.07 -6.63 1.87
C LEU A 16 25.26 -7.85 2.36
N PRO A 17 25.75 -8.55 3.39
CA PRO A 17 24.99 -9.60 4.01
C PRO A 17 23.64 -9.03 4.48
N SER A 18 22.59 -9.84 4.36
CA SER A 18 21.25 -9.46 4.82
C SER A 18 21.32 -8.97 6.27
N THR A 19 20.85 -7.76 6.52
CA THR A 19 20.94 -7.07 7.81
C THR A 19 19.53 -6.92 8.40
N GLU A 20 19.44 -6.87 9.71
CA GLU A 20 18.19 -6.63 10.44
C GLU A 20 17.63 -5.24 10.10
N ILE A 21 16.31 -5.11 10.05
CA ILE A 21 15.64 -3.86 9.63
C ILE A 21 15.99 -2.66 10.51
N GLU A 22 16.18 -2.88 11.80
CA GLU A 22 16.50 -1.84 12.77
C GLU A 22 17.81 -1.11 12.43
N LYS A 23 18.80 -1.85 11.92
CA LYS A 23 20.09 -1.31 11.49
C LYS A 23 20.04 -0.70 10.09
N LEU A 24 19.12 -1.20 9.24
CA LEU A 24 18.99 -0.73 7.85
C LEU A 24 18.26 0.61 7.72
N ILE A 25 17.25 0.87 8.55
CA ILE A 25 16.45 2.10 8.46
C ILE A 25 17.31 3.36 8.60
N PRO A 26 18.18 3.49 9.62
CA PRO A 26 19.07 4.65 9.73
C PRO A 26 20.00 4.81 8.53
N GLU A 27 20.52 3.69 7.99
CA GLU A 27 21.41 3.71 6.84
C GLU A 27 20.70 4.15 5.55
N VAL A 28 19.50 3.63 5.30
CA VAL A 28 18.66 4.07 4.17
C VAL A 28 18.37 5.57 4.27
N LYS A 29 18.00 6.06 5.46
CA LYS A 29 17.75 7.49 5.69
C LYS A 29 18.98 8.37 5.46
N LYS A 30 20.16 7.92 5.88
CA LYS A 30 21.42 8.61 5.66
C LYS A 30 21.73 8.76 4.15
N ASN A 31 21.37 7.76 3.36
CA ASN A 31 21.59 7.75 1.92
C ASN A 31 20.47 8.41 1.10
N CYS A 32 19.45 8.97 1.77
CA CYS A 32 18.43 9.83 1.14
C CYS A 32 19.00 11.22 0.88
N THR A 33 19.54 11.44 -0.30
CA THR A 33 20.29 12.67 -0.68
C THR A 33 19.49 13.65 -1.54
N THR A 34 18.18 13.43 -1.72
CA THR A 34 17.33 14.33 -2.50
C THR A 34 16.84 15.52 -1.68
N LYS A 35 16.40 16.58 -2.38
CA LYS A 35 15.84 17.78 -1.75
C LYS A 35 14.39 17.60 -1.27
N PHE A 36 13.68 16.61 -1.80
CA PHE A 36 12.29 16.31 -1.39
C PHE A 36 12.26 15.21 -0.31
N ASN A 37 11.13 15.11 0.38
CA ASN A 37 10.93 14.08 1.40
C ASN A 37 10.67 12.71 0.75
N GLU A 38 11.73 11.90 0.64
CA GLU A 38 11.69 10.57 0.04
C GLU A 38 10.75 9.63 0.80
N SER A 39 10.14 8.69 0.08
CA SER A 39 9.46 7.55 0.68
C SER A 39 10.46 6.44 0.97
N ILE A 40 10.21 5.66 2.00
CA ILE A 40 10.92 4.42 2.29
C ILE A 40 9.99 3.29 1.89
N ASP A 41 10.42 2.51 0.91
CA ASP A 41 9.60 1.49 0.27
C ASP A 41 10.17 0.09 0.56
N LEU A 42 9.27 -0.84 0.84
CA LEU A 42 9.54 -2.25 1.06
C LEU A 42 9.17 -3.02 -0.20
N ASN A 43 10.13 -3.75 -0.75
CA ASN A 43 9.92 -4.64 -1.88
C ASN A 43 10.12 -6.08 -1.44
N LEU A 44 9.10 -6.90 -1.63
CA LEU A 44 9.09 -8.31 -1.25
C LEU A 44 8.94 -9.17 -2.49
N GLN A 45 9.61 -10.29 -2.50
CA GLN A 45 9.47 -11.32 -3.53
C GLN A 45 8.90 -12.57 -2.92
N ILE A 46 7.73 -13.00 -3.41
CA ILE A 46 7.05 -14.23 -2.99
C ILE A 46 7.70 -15.44 -3.68
N ASN A 47 7.67 -16.56 -3.01
CA ASN A 47 8.13 -17.84 -3.54
C ASN A 47 7.02 -18.53 -4.37
N ASN A 48 6.87 -18.13 -5.63
CA ASN A 48 5.84 -18.67 -6.55
C ASN A 48 6.13 -20.10 -7.04
N LYS A 49 7.33 -20.66 -6.79
CA LYS A 49 7.76 -21.93 -7.40
C LYS A 49 7.09 -23.17 -6.81
N GLN A 50 6.28 -23.06 -5.76
CA GLN A 50 5.80 -24.22 -4.99
C GLN A 50 4.38 -24.69 -5.33
N LYS A 51 3.62 -24.00 -6.16
CA LYS A 51 2.27 -24.44 -6.58
C LYS A 51 2.10 -24.43 -8.10
N LYS A 52 1.34 -25.40 -8.59
CA LYS A 52 0.74 -25.38 -9.94
C LYS A 52 -0.37 -24.33 -9.98
N GLY A 53 -0.04 -23.05 -9.81
CA GLY A 53 -0.98 -21.93 -9.83
C GLY A 53 -0.32 -20.67 -9.30
N GLU A 54 -0.63 -19.54 -9.89
CA GLU A 54 -0.16 -18.22 -9.44
C GLU A 54 -0.73 -17.94 -8.04
N VAL A 55 0.14 -17.67 -7.06
CA VAL A 55 -0.28 -17.17 -5.77
C VAL A 55 -0.77 -15.73 -5.97
N ASN A 56 -2.07 -15.53 -5.93
CA ASN A 56 -2.67 -14.20 -6.01
C ASN A 56 -2.96 -13.69 -4.61
N LEU A 57 -1.98 -13.00 -4.03
CA LEU A 57 -2.11 -12.37 -2.72
C LEU A 57 -2.73 -10.98 -2.89
N ARG A 58 -3.88 -10.77 -2.28
CA ARG A 58 -4.53 -9.46 -2.24
C ARG A 58 -5.20 -9.25 -0.90
N THR A 59 -4.55 -8.49 -0.04
CA THR A 59 -4.99 -8.19 1.31
C THR A 59 -4.74 -6.72 1.67
N VAL A 60 -5.14 -6.30 2.85
CA VAL A 60 -5.04 -4.91 3.31
C VAL A 60 -4.26 -4.88 4.60
N ALA A 61 -3.31 -3.96 4.70
CA ALA A 61 -2.58 -3.66 5.92
C ALA A 61 -2.98 -2.29 6.47
N ASN A 62 -3.30 -2.23 7.73
CA ASN A 62 -3.47 -0.97 8.45
C ASN A 62 -2.15 -0.63 9.13
N LEU A 63 -1.50 0.44 8.64
CA LEU A 63 -0.23 0.89 9.19
C LEU A 63 -0.47 1.76 10.42
N PRO A 64 0.03 1.37 11.61
CA PRO A 64 -0.26 2.09 12.85
C PRO A 64 0.29 3.52 12.85
N SER A 65 1.36 3.79 12.11
CA SER A 65 1.92 5.13 11.98
C SER A 65 1.50 5.86 10.69
N GLY A 66 0.61 5.25 9.89
CA GLY A 66 0.18 5.77 8.59
C GLY A 66 1.29 5.72 7.52
N THR A 67 0.98 6.22 6.32
CA THR A 67 1.93 6.29 5.19
C THR A 67 2.64 7.64 5.05
N GLY A 68 2.21 8.65 5.82
CA GLY A 68 2.69 10.04 5.69
C GLY A 68 2.22 10.76 4.41
N LYS A 69 1.26 10.19 3.69
CA LYS A 69 0.58 10.85 2.56
C LYS A 69 -0.78 11.36 3.01
N LYS A 70 -1.13 12.57 2.63
CA LYS A 70 -2.51 13.08 2.77
C LYS A 70 -3.37 12.40 1.72
N ILE A 71 -4.25 11.50 2.14
CA ILE A 71 -5.14 10.75 1.25
C ILE A 71 -6.47 11.48 1.18
N LYS A 72 -6.90 11.87 -0.02
CA LYS A 72 -8.24 12.37 -0.28
C LYS A 72 -9.17 11.19 -0.53
N VAL A 73 -10.23 11.09 0.26
CA VAL A 73 -11.20 10.00 0.20
C VAL A 73 -12.50 10.53 -0.41
N ALA A 74 -12.94 9.89 -1.49
CA ALA A 74 -14.24 10.11 -2.08
C ALA A 74 -15.20 8.99 -1.65
N VAL A 75 -16.45 9.35 -1.34
CA VAL A 75 -17.48 8.40 -0.93
C VAL A 75 -18.68 8.55 -1.87
N VAL A 76 -19.05 7.45 -2.52
CA VAL A 76 -20.27 7.35 -3.32
C VAL A 76 -21.31 6.59 -2.52
N CYS A 77 -22.33 7.29 -2.05
CA CYS A 77 -23.40 6.73 -1.23
C CYS A 77 -24.74 7.33 -1.59
N GLU A 78 -25.80 6.77 -1.03
CA GLU A 78 -27.15 7.31 -1.08
C GLU A 78 -27.26 8.57 -0.20
N ASP A 79 -28.22 9.43 -0.50
CA ASP A 79 -28.41 10.70 0.20
C ASP A 79 -28.56 10.55 1.71
N ASN A 80 -29.18 9.46 2.16
CA ASN A 80 -29.37 9.11 3.57
C ASN A 80 -28.03 8.96 4.34
N LYS A 81 -26.97 8.51 3.66
CA LYS A 81 -25.64 8.26 4.24
C LYS A 81 -24.65 9.41 4.02
N THR A 82 -25.06 10.45 3.32
CA THR A 82 -24.18 11.58 2.96
C THR A 82 -23.69 12.34 4.21
N LYS A 83 -24.55 12.52 5.21
CA LYS A 83 -24.19 13.16 6.47
C LYS A 83 -23.14 12.34 7.22
N GLU A 84 -23.36 11.04 7.36
CA GLU A 84 -22.43 10.11 8.01
C GLU A 84 -21.05 10.11 7.35
N ALA A 85 -21.00 10.15 6.02
CA ALA A 85 -19.76 10.22 5.27
C ALA A 85 -18.97 11.53 5.49
N LYS A 86 -19.68 12.67 5.57
CA LYS A 86 -19.09 13.98 5.87
C LYS A 86 -18.57 14.04 7.31
N ASP A 87 -19.34 13.55 8.27
CA ASP A 87 -18.97 13.50 9.69
C ASP A 87 -17.76 12.59 9.92
N ALA A 88 -17.63 11.51 9.13
CA ALA A 88 -16.44 10.65 9.13
C ALA A 88 -15.21 11.31 8.51
N GLY A 89 -15.36 12.50 7.92
CA GLY A 89 -14.26 13.29 7.36
C GLY A 89 -13.95 12.97 5.89
N ALA A 90 -14.86 12.42 5.10
CA ALA A 90 -14.67 12.26 3.67
C ALA A 90 -14.48 13.61 2.97
N ASP A 91 -13.56 13.67 2.01
CA ASP A 91 -13.22 14.94 1.32
C ASP A 91 -14.22 15.24 0.19
N LEU A 92 -14.73 14.21 -0.46
CA LEU A 92 -15.75 14.30 -1.49
C LEU A 92 -16.85 13.28 -1.18
N VAL A 93 -18.09 13.76 -1.13
CA VAL A 93 -19.27 12.90 -0.87
C VAL A 93 -20.34 13.23 -1.88
N GLY A 94 -20.93 12.21 -2.49
CA GLY A 94 -22.03 12.40 -3.42
C GLY A 94 -22.63 11.08 -3.88
N GLY A 95 -23.81 11.18 -4.50
CA GLY A 95 -24.51 10.08 -5.15
C GLY A 95 -24.21 10.04 -6.64
N ASP A 96 -25.27 10.21 -7.44
CA ASP A 96 -25.18 10.16 -8.91
C ASP A 96 -24.35 11.31 -9.49
N GLU A 97 -24.38 12.49 -8.86
CA GLU A 97 -23.58 13.66 -9.27
C GLU A 97 -22.07 13.35 -9.24
N LEU A 98 -21.60 12.63 -8.22
CA LEU A 98 -20.20 12.24 -8.13
C LEU A 98 -19.84 11.17 -9.17
N VAL A 99 -20.77 10.28 -9.48
CA VAL A 99 -20.60 9.28 -10.55
C VAL A 99 -20.46 9.96 -11.91
N GLU A 100 -21.23 11.02 -12.19
CA GLU A 100 -21.12 11.80 -13.42
C GLU A 100 -19.80 12.57 -13.52
N LYS A 101 -19.34 13.19 -12.43
CA LYS A 101 -18.00 13.83 -12.37
C LYS A 101 -16.89 12.85 -12.68
N ILE A 102 -16.94 11.65 -12.11
CA ILE A 102 -15.98 10.58 -12.40
C ILE A 102 -16.04 10.17 -13.87
N LYS A 103 -17.23 10.08 -14.46
CA LYS A 103 -17.43 9.79 -15.89
C LYS A 103 -16.80 10.84 -16.78
N ASN A 104 -16.87 12.10 -16.39
CA ASN A 104 -16.27 13.24 -17.09
C ASN A 104 -14.75 13.36 -16.88
N GLY A 105 -14.16 12.47 -16.04
CA GLY A 105 -12.72 12.44 -15.79
C GLY A 105 -12.24 13.26 -14.60
N GLU A 106 -13.13 13.89 -13.85
CA GLU A 106 -12.80 14.65 -12.64
C GLU A 106 -12.57 13.69 -11.46
N MET A 107 -11.32 13.35 -11.20
CA MET A 107 -10.91 12.40 -10.15
C MET A 107 -9.87 13.01 -9.22
N ASN A 108 -10.26 14.00 -8.40
CA ASN A 108 -9.40 14.68 -7.45
C ASN A 108 -9.33 13.95 -6.09
N PHE A 109 -9.29 12.61 -6.11
CA PHE A 109 -9.23 11.75 -4.93
C PHE A 109 -8.23 10.60 -5.13
N ASN A 110 -7.77 10.03 -4.00
CA ASN A 110 -6.80 8.93 -3.98
C ASN A 110 -7.45 7.58 -3.65
N LYS A 111 -8.58 7.58 -2.94
CA LYS A 111 -9.36 6.39 -2.61
C LYS A 111 -10.84 6.65 -2.87
N LEU A 112 -11.52 5.63 -3.38
CA LEU A 112 -12.97 5.64 -3.60
C LEU A 112 -13.61 4.57 -2.71
N ILE A 113 -14.59 4.98 -1.91
CA ILE A 113 -15.42 4.11 -1.09
C ILE A 113 -16.85 4.16 -1.65
N SER A 114 -17.54 3.04 -1.64
CA SER A 114 -18.90 2.95 -2.17
C SER A 114 -19.80 2.18 -1.23
N SER A 115 -21.07 2.58 -1.16
CA SER A 115 -22.13 1.71 -0.62
C SER A 115 -22.39 0.54 -1.56
N ILE A 116 -22.95 -0.55 -1.04
CA ILE A 116 -23.25 -1.76 -1.83
C ILE A 116 -24.21 -1.44 -2.97
N SER A 117 -25.23 -0.63 -2.70
CA SER A 117 -26.26 -0.24 -3.67
C SER A 117 -25.68 0.54 -4.86
N MET A 118 -24.75 1.48 -4.61
CA MET A 118 -24.16 2.32 -5.65
C MET A 118 -23.09 1.60 -6.49
N MET A 119 -22.62 0.43 -6.02
CA MET A 119 -21.61 -0.35 -6.73
C MET A 119 -22.05 -0.76 -8.15
N LYS A 120 -23.35 -1.03 -8.36
CA LYS A 120 -23.90 -1.35 -9.70
C LYS A 120 -23.67 -0.21 -10.70
N LYS A 121 -23.81 1.05 -10.26
CA LYS A 121 -23.56 2.24 -11.10
C LYS A 121 -22.08 2.44 -11.37
N LEU A 122 -21.22 2.25 -10.34
CA LEU A 122 -19.77 2.36 -10.47
C LEU A 122 -19.15 1.26 -11.33
N SER A 123 -19.74 0.07 -11.39
CA SER A 123 -19.27 -1.02 -12.25
C SER A 123 -19.23 -0.62 -13.73
N LYS A 124 -20.16 0.25 -14.19
CA LYS A 124 -20.17 0.79 -15.55
C LYS A 124 -18.94 1.66 -15.85
N LEU A 125 -18.33 2.25 -14.79
CA LEU A 125 -17.12 3.07 -14.88
C LEU A 125 -15.83 2.28 -14.70
N GLY A 126 -15.90 0.95 -14.66
CA GLY A 126 -14.74 0.07 -14.46
C GLY A 126 -13.62 0.28 -15.46
N LYS A 127 -13.95 0.64 -16.72
CA LYS A 127 -12.96 0.97 -17.77
C LYS A 127 -12.13 2.23 -17.44
N ILE A 128 -12.67 3.15 -16.63
CA ILE A 128 -12.01 4.41 -16.24
C ILE A 128 -11.31 4.25 -14.89
N LEU A 129 -11.96 3.65 -13.90
CA LEU A 129 -11.46 3.48 -12.53
C LEU A 129 -10.46 2.33 -12.41
N GLY A 130 -10.62 1.27 -13.19
CA GLY A 130 -9.78 0.06 -13.13
C GLY A 130 -8.30 0.34 -13.39
N PRO A 131 -7.92 0.94 -14.53
CA PRO A 131 -6.52 1.24 -14.85
C PRO A 131 -5.85 2.18 -13.84
N LYS A 132 -6.63 3.06 -13.19
CA LYS A 132 -6.13 3.98 -12.15
C LYS A 132 -6.05 3.35 -10.75
N GLY A 133 -6.51 2.10 -10.59
CA GLY A 133 -6.53 1.43 -9.28
C GLY A 133 -7.53 2.03 -8.28
N LEU A 134 -8.51 2.81 -8.75
CA LEU A 134 -9.48 3.51 -7.91
C LEU A 134 -10.81 2.73 -7.77
N MET A 135 -10.93 1.56 -8.41
CA MET A 135 -12.16 0.77 -8.36
C MET A 135 -12.37 0.19 -6.97
N PRO A 136 -13.53 0.46 -6.32
CA PRO A 136 -13.85 -0.12 -5.03
C PRO A 136 -13.92 -1.65 -5.10
N ASN A 137 -13.45 -2.33 -4.04
CA ASN A 137 -13.46 -3.79 -3.94
C ASN A 137 -13.99 -4.23 -2.58
N PRO A 138 -14.99 -5.13 -2.52
CA PRO A 138 -15.52 -5.67 -1.27
C PRO A 138 -14.45 -6.35 -0.40
N LYS A 139 -13.52 -7.08 -1.01
CA LYS A 139 -12.43 -7.78 -0.29
C LYS A 139 -11.48 -6.82 0.44
N LEU A 140 -11.38 -5.58 -0.02
CA LEU A 140 -10.53 -4.55 0.58
C LEU A 140 -11.29 -3.64 1.55
N GLY A 141 -12.58 -3.93 1.81
CA GLY A 141 -13.42 -3.12 2.68
C GLY A 141 -13.80 -1.75 2.12
N SER A 142 -13.55 -1.48 0.82
CA SER A 142 -13.93 -0.23 0.17
C SER A 142 -15.36 -0.23 -0.39
N VAL A 143 -16.06 -1.36 -0.34
CA VAL A 143 -17.50 -1.48 -0.60
C VAL A 143 -18.15 -1.96 0.70
N THR A 144 -18.83 -1.08 1.39
CA THR A 144 -19.42 -1.37 2.69
C THR A 144 -20.57 -0.44 3.00
N ASP A 145 -21.48 -0.89 3.85
CA ASP A 145 -22.55 -0.06 4.39
C ASP A 145 -22.12 0.76 5.62
N ASN A 146 -21.04 0.35 6.29
CA ASN A 146 -20.45 1.10 7.41
C ASN A 146 -19.39 2.09 6.86
N ILE A 147 -19.89 3.21 6.33
CA ILE A 147 -19.07 4.23 5.67
C ILE A 147 -18.10 4.88 6.66
N LYS A 148 -18.54 5.15 7.89
CA LYS A 148 -17.72 5.79 8.93
C LYS A 148 -16.43 5.03 9.19
N LYS A 149 -16.52 3.72 9.41
CA LYS A 149 -15.36 2.87 9.64
C LYS A 149 -14.43 2.86 8.42
N ALA A 150 -14.99 2.67 7.21
CA ALA A 150 -14.19 2.61 5.98
C ALA A 150 -13.43 3.91 5.70
N VAL A 151 -14.03 5.08 5.96
CA VAL A 151 -13.36 6.38 5.79
C VAL A 151 -12.25 6.56 6.83
N THR A 152 -12.51 6.18 8.09
CA THR A 152 -11.51 6.25 9.16
C THR A 152 -10.31 5.35 8.84
N ASP A 153 -10.55 4.10 8.46
CA ASP A 153 -9.51 3.14 8.08
C ASP A 153 -8.71 3.64 6.86
N ALA A 154 -9.40 4.17 5.84
CA ALA A 154 -8.75 4.74 4.67
C ALA A 154 -7.81 5.91 5.01
N LYS A 155 -8.19 6.77 5.97
CA LYS A 155 -7.39 7.91 6.43
C LYS A 155 -6.30 7.53 7.43
N SER A 156 -6.49 6.46 8.20
CA SER A 156 -5.52 5.99 9.20
C SER A 156 -4.26 5.36 8.61
N GLY A 157 -4.19 5.17 7.28
CA GLY A 157 -3.00 4.62 6.63
C GLY A 157 -3.17 3.18 6.13
N GLN A 158 -4.37 2.84 5.74
CA GLN A 158 -4.66 1.57 5.09
C GLN A 158 -3.95 1.44 3.74
N VAL A 159 -3.12 0.41 3.57
CA VAL A 159 -2.38 0.10 2.34
C VAL A 159 -2.83 -1.24 1.78
N GLU A 160 -3.05 -1.31 0.48
CA GLU A 160 -3.32 -2.57 -0.23
C GLU A 160 -2.00 -3.31 -0.49
N ILE A 161 -1.94 -4.56 -0.05
CA ILE A 161 -0.87 -5.50 -0.38
C ILE A 161 -1.35 -6.33 -1.56
N LYS A 162 -0.69 -6.18 -2.69
CA LYS A 162 -1.00 -6.91 -3.93
C LYS A 162 0.31 -7.37 -4.57
N ASN A 163 0.37 -8.64 -4.96
CA ASN A 163 1.47 -9.13 -5.77
C ASN A 163 1.21 -8.90 -7.26
N ASP A 164 2.27 -8.78 -8.03
CA ASP A 164 2.25 -8.84 -9.48
C ASP A 164 2.27 -10.30 -9.97
N LYS A 165 2.28 -10.51 -11.30
CA LYS A 165 2.34 -11.84 -11.91
C LYS A 165 3.63 -12.60 -11.58
N ASP A 166 4.71 -11.88 -11.34
CA ASP A 166 6.03 -12.45 -11.01
C ASP A 166 6.19 -12.70 -9.51
N GLY A 167 5.19 -12.36 -8.70
CA GLY A 167 5.21 -12.54 -7.24
C GLY A 167 5.94 -11.43 -6.49
N ASN A 168 6.08 -10.24 -7.08
CA ASN A 168 6.67 -9.12 -6.37
C ASN A 168 5.58 -8.25 -5.72
N ILE A 169 5.87 -7.72 -4.54
CA ILE A 169 5.02 -6.80 -3.77
C ILE A 169 5.83 -5.54 -3.50
N GLY A 170 5.31 -4.39 -3.89
CA GLY A 170 5.87 -3.09 -3.57
C GLY A 170 4.96 -2.31 -2.62
N LEU A 171 5.50 -1.88 -1.47
CA LEU A 171 4.77 -1.18 -0.42
C LEU A 171 5.56 0.00 0.10
N SER A 172 4.89 1.09 0.43
CA SER A 172 5.52 2.21 1.14
C SER A 172 5.35 2.06 2.65
N LEU A 173 6.46 1.99 3.38
CA LEU A 173 6.47 1.94 4.85
C LEU A 173 6.20 3.31 5.47
N GLY A 174 6.58 4.38 4.78
CA GLY A 174 6.42 5.74 5.26
C GLY A 174 7.36 6.73 4.59
N LYS A 175 7.57 7.86 5.23
CA LYS A 175 8.42 8.94 4.74
C LYS A 175 9.75 9.00 5.53
N LYS A 176 10.79 9.56 4.91
CA LYS A 176 12.09 9.83 5.54
C LYS A 176 11.95 10.55 6.89
N ASN A 177 10.98 11.46 7.02
CA ASN A 177 10.76 12.26 8.23
C ASN A 177 10.15 11.47 9.40
N PHE A 178 9.72 10.22 9.19
CA PHE A 178 9.24 9.38 10.29
C PHE A 178 10.39 8.99 11.20
N SER A 179 10.11 8.83 12.51
CA SER A 179 11.07 8.20 13.42
C SER A 179 11.32 6.75 13.01
N ASP A 180 12.47 6.21 13.41
CA ASP A 180 12.84 4.83 13.06
C ASP A 180 11.84 3.83 13.66
N ASP A 181 11.40 4.09 14.91
CA ASP A 181 10.38 3.27 15.60
C ASP A 181 9.05 3.21 14.83
N LYS A 182 8.62 4.32 14.21
CA LYS A 182 7.40 4.34 13.40
C LYS A 182 7.51 3.46 12.16
N LEU A 183 8.67 3.46 11.53
CA LEU A 183 8.93 2.63 10.34
C LEU A 183 9.04 1.14 10.71
N ILE A 184 9.64 0.83 11.86
CA ILE A 184 9.72 -0.53 12.40
C ILE A 184 8.32 -1.05 12.74
N LYS A 185 7.50 -0.24 13.42
CA LYS A 185 6.10 -0.61 13.73
C LYS A 185 5.29 -0.89 12.46
N ASN A 186 5.44 -0.05 11.44
CA ASN A 186 4.76 -0.27 10.16
C ASN A 186 5.26 -1.55 9.46
N PHE A 187 6.56 -1.83 9.51
CA PHE A 187 7.11 -3.07 8.96
C PHE A 187 6.57 -4.30 9.67
N ASN A 188 6.56 -4.29 11.01
CA ASN A 188 6.06 -5.42 11.80
C ASN A 188 4.57 -5.68 11.52
N ALA A 189 3.75 -4.64 11.38
CA ALA A 189 2.33 -4.77 11.03
C ALA A 189 2.14 -5.45 9.65
N ILE A 190 2.94 -5.08 8.65
CA ILE A 190 2.92 -5.74 7.33
C ILE A 190 3.36 -7.20 7.46
N TYR A 191 4.41 -7.43 8.23
CA TYR A 191 4.98 -8.75 8.43
C TYR A 191 3.99 -9.72 9.07
N GLU A 192 3.30 -9.32 10.15
CA GLU A 192 2.25 -10.11 10.81
C GLU A 192 1.08 -10.48 9.88
N ILE A 193 0.69 -9.55 8.98
CA ILE A 193 -0.37 -9.82 8.01
C ILE A 193 0.08 -10.87 6.99
N LEU A 194 1.33 -10.79 6.53
CA LEU A 194 1.89 -11.76 5.59
C LEU A 194 2.06 -13.14 6.23
N GLU A 195 2.38 -13.21 7.52
CA GLU A 195 2.40 -14.48 8.27
C GLU A 195 1.01 -15.13 8.34
N LYS A 196 -0.03 -14.35 8.62
CA LYS A 196 -1.42 -14.82 8.61
C LYS A 196 -1.83 -15.35 7.23
N GLU A 197 -1.48 -14.62 6.18
CA GLU A 197 -1.76 -15.05 4.80
C GLU A 197 -1.01 -16.32 4.39
N LYS A 198 0.19 -16.56 4.92
CA LYS A 198 0.91 -17.83 4.72
C LYS A 198 0.07 -19.03 5.16
N GLY A 199 -0.62 -18.93 6.30
CA GLY A 199 -1.53 -19.96 6.80
C GLY A 199 -2.68 -20.25 5.86
N ASN A 200 -3.24 -19.21 5.24
CA ASN A 200 -4.36 -19.30 4.29
C ASN A 200 -3.98 -19.97 2.96
N HIS A 201 -2.74 -19.84 2.53
CA HIS A 201 -2.29 -20.27 1.20
C HIS A 201 -1.58 -21.63 1.18
N THR A 202 -1.52 -22.41 2.24
CA THR A 202 -0.90 -23.78 2.29
C THR A 202 0.46 -23.87 1.56
N ILE A 203 1.31 -22.86 1.76
CA ILE A 203 2.64 -22.80 1.13
C ILE A 203 3.63 -23.59 1.98
N LYS A 204 4.31 -24.57 1.37
CA LYS A 204 5.38 -25.29 2.03
C LYS A 204 6.64 -24.41 2.06
N GLY A 205 7.16 -24.11 3.24
CA GLY A 205 8.35 -23.28 3.42
C GLY A 205 8.06 -21.79 3.58
N ASN A 206 9.01 -20.94 3.24
CA ASN A 206 8.87 -19.49 3.39
C ASN A 206 8.04 -18.88 2.28
N LEU A 207 7.03 -18.07 2.65
CA LEU A 207 6.22 -17.29 1.71
C LEU A 207 7.09 -16.27 0.98
N ILE A 208 7.96 -15.59 1.71
CA ILE A 208 8.83 -14.54 1.19
C ILE A 208 10.21 -15.12 0.90
N LYS A 209 10.67 -14.97 -0.34
CA LYS A 209 11.99 -15.39 -0.78
C LYS A 209 13.05 -14.34 -0.50
N ASN A 210 12.78 -13.09 -0.86
CA ASN A 210 13.68 -11.97 -0.65
C ASN A 210 12.88 -10.74 -0.21
N ALA A 211 13.51 -9.90 0.63
CA ALA A 211 12.97 -8.61 1.05
C ALA A 211 14.04 -7.54 0.89
N TYR A 212 13.64 -6.38 0.37
CA TYR A 212 14.50 -5.24 0.13
C TYR A 212 13.88 -3.97 0.66
N LEU A 213 14.69 -3.13 1.30
CA LEU A 213 14.33 -1.78 1.72
C LEU A 213 15.02 -0.78 0.81
N THR A 214 14.28 0.20 0.32
CA THR A 214 14.83 1.22 -0.58
C THR A 214 14.20 2.58 -0.29
N SER A 215 14.90 3.66 -0.61
CA SER A 215 14.29 4.98 -0.71
C SER A 215 13.94 5.30 -2.16
N THR A 216 13.07 6.29 -2.38
CA THR A 216 12.55 6.64 -3.72
C THR A 216 13.66 6.80 -4.76
N MET A 217 14.78 7.42 -4.41
CA MET A 217 15.89 7.69 -5.32
C MET A 217 17.23 7.13 -4.79
N GLY A 218 17.18 6.21 -3.84
CA GLY A 218 18.34 5.57 -3.23
C GLY A 218 18.67 4.21 -3.83
N VAL A 219 19.56 3.51 -3.16
CA VAL A 219 19.92 2.12 -3.43
C VAL A 219 19.09 1.18 -2.59
N SER A 220 18.95 -0.07 -3.02
CA SER A 220 18.21 -1.09 -2.29
C SER A 220 19.11 -1.88 -1.34
N TYR A 221 18.59 -2.19 -0.17
CA TYR A 221 19.26 -2.96 0.88
C TYR A 221 18.50 -4.25 1.13
N LYS A 222 19.20 -5.38 1.20
CA LYS A 222 18.58 -6.66 1.48
C LYS A 222 18.31 -6.80 2.97
N ILE A 223 17.08 -7.12 3.32
CA ILE A 223 16.64 -7.36 4.70
C ILE A 223 16.84 -8.84 5.05
N LYS A 224 17.37 -9.11 6.26
CA LYS A 224 17.35 -10.44 6.85
C LYS A 224 15.97 -10.66 7.48
N LEU A 225 15.20 -11.54 6.87
CA LEU A 225 13.92 -11.94 7.42
C LEU A 225 14.13 -12.92 8.59
N PRO A 226 13.27 -12.88 9.62
CA PRO A 226 13.23 -13.94 10.61
C PRO A 226 12.98 -15.31 9.97
N LYS A 227 13.44 -16.41 10.60
CA LYS A 227 13.36 -17.76 10.02
C LYS A 227 11.94 -18.33 9.90
N SER A 228 10.91 -17.64 10.37
CA SER A 228 9.53 -18.14 10.48
C SER A 228 8.64 -17.89 9.26
N ILE A 229 9.11 -17.19 8.22
CA ILE A 229 8.25 -16.87 7.05
C ILE A 229 8.71 -17.58 5.80
#